data_ba908f5b7edef4a0e8e1e3bf7631ff4d
#
_entry.id   ba908f5b7edef4a0e8e1e3bf7631ff4d
#
_cell.length_a   1.000
_cell.length_b   1.000
_cell.length_c   1.000
_cell.angle_alpha   90.00
_cell.angle_beta   90.00
_cell.angle_gamma   90.00
#
_symmetry.space_group_name_H-M   'P 1'
#
loop_
_entity.id
_entity.type
_entity.pdbx_description
1 polymer ?
#
loop_
_entity_poly.entity_id
_entity_poly.type
_entity_poly.pdbx_seq_one_letter_code
_entity_poly.pdbx_strand_id
1 'polypeptide(L)'
;MILILRLGDSMLFGTDGIRGEVSNSPVDDEDAVSQLIEQRYISTRLMRLVGEALSRIVEIGSNVIIGWDNRPDNPDLVSSLTTGLHLGGCTVTHGGVCATPALHNALLETKSALGCMITASHNPVTDSGIKVFDSSGFKTSPELEREISELVIQLAAEEREVDLIHQQELSEPDSHFNADLAHQELLVVRIAEFSGLFSSPAHIELVVDSSKGAASNWLASFLKQYGITATEVSVNAKALNDNCGAGELSPSDSWTWAEAANSEHVLINSLTKRPSGEIIAAALDGDGDRCLLIQSTETGCRVVDGDEMADHILRSAKGDWHLAASIESDLALMSSLDRLRAKVDFSQTAVGDRWLSQALRDSSSNVLGVEDSGHLVMSAPNPNGGRCLVGDGVASMLIVLCAMSCQDRVDSFQRGFKQRTSIKNTVRSRWTGNNPLADTVEHIATSKLGPMRRHGLIGEANLMLLEIDGISIGIRNSGTQAKTNVSLRISPGFKHSDAIEAVEQIIATLRDTLVD
;
A
#
# COMPACT_ATOMS: atom_id res chain seq x y z
N MET A 1 34.93 10.92 3.56
CA MET A 1 35.06 10.03 4.74
C MET A 1 34.11 10.37 5.89
N ILE A 2 33.75 11.62 6.16
CA ILE A 2 32.79 12.01 7.20
C ILE A 2 31.33 11.78 6.71
N LEU A 3 31.05 11.95 5.42
CA LEU A 3 29.74 11.65 4.81
C LEU A 3 29.45 10.15 4.81
N ILE A 4 30.42 9.32 4.42
CA ILE A 4 30.32 7.84 4.38
C ILE A 4 30.00 7.24 5.75
N LEU A 5 30.54 7.80 6.85
CA LEU A 5 30.27 7.34 8.22
C LEU A 5 28.88 7.75 8.75
N ARG A 6 28.22 8.80 8.17
CA ARG A 6 26.84 9.18 8.46
C ARG A 6 25.82 8.45 7.58
N LEU A 7 26.23 7.95 6.40
CA LEU A 7 25.37 7.29 5.42
C LEU A 7 25.26 5.76 5.66
N GLY A 8 26.18 5.14 6.40
CA GLY A 8 26.24 3.68 6.61
C GLY A 8 25.01 3.05 7.29
N ASP A 9 24.14 3.86 7.92
CA ASP A 9 22.86 3.41 8.50
C ASP A 9 21.62 3.99 7.77
N SER A 10 21.81 4.70 6.65
CA SER A 10 20.73 5.42 5.97
C SER A 10 20.09 4.54 4.90
N MET A 11 18.93 3.98 5.21
CA MET A 11 18.06 3.32 4.23
C MET A 11 17.40 4.37 3.32
N LEU A 12 17.56 4.22 2.00
CA LEU A 12 16.87 5.06 1.02
C LEU A 12 15.38 4.71 0.94
N PHE A 13 15.06 3.43 1.17
CA PHE A 13 13.71 2.90 1.14
C PHE A 13 12.87 3.32 2.35
N GLY A 14 11.57 3.49 2.09
CA GLY A 14 10.53 3.63 3.12
C GLY A 14 9.82 2.30 3.38
N THR A 15 8.55 2.37 3.83
CA THR A 15 7.73 1.17 4.04
C THR A 15 7.43 0.44 2.73
N ASP A 16 7.35 1.17 1.61
CA ASP A 16 7.02 0.64 0.28
C ASP A 16 7.73 1.46 -0.80
N GLY A 17 8.98 1.10 -1.10
CA GLY A 17 9.81 1.73 -2.11
C GLY A 17 10.53 3.02 -1.65
N ILE A 18 11.18 3.67 -2.60
CA ILE A 18 11.82 4.99 -2.45
C ILE A 18 10.82 6.03 -2.92
N ARG A 19 10.47 7.02 -2.08
CA ARG A 19 9.47 8.05 -2.40
C ARG A 19 9.88 9.41 -1.88
N GLY A 20 9.43 10.46 -2.56
CA GLY A 20 9.59 11.85 -2.13
C GLY A 20 9.02 12.82 -3.14
N GLU A 21 9.10 14.11 -2.82
CA GLU A 21 8.73 15.20 -3.72
C GLU A 21 9.72 15.28 -4.90
N VAL A 22 9.23 15.50 -6.11
CA VAL A 22 10.10 15.58 -7.29
C VAL A 22 10.81 16.91 -7.32
N SER A 23 12.14 16.86 -7.42
CA SER A 23 13.01 18.03 -7.52
C SER A 23 14.12 17.79 -8.55
N ASN A 24 14.33 18.73 -9.46
CA ASN A 24 15.37 18.66 -10.51
C ASN A 24 16.58 19.54 -10.20
N SER A 25 16.85 19.79 -8.93
CA SER A 25 17.87 20.77 -8.51
C SER A 25 19.23 20.21 -8.03
N PRO A 26 19.50 18.88 -7.96
CA PRO A 26 20.80 18.41 -7.49
C PRO A 26 21.92 18.79 -8.47
N VAL A 27 23.04 19.27 -7.91
CA VAL A 27 24.21 19.73 -8.70
C VAL A 27 25.08 18.55 -9.17
N ASP A 28 25.13 17.48 -8.37
CA ASP A 28 25.87 16.24 -8.66
C ASP A 28 25.16 15.01 -8.05
N ASP A 29 25.79 13.85 -8.15
CA ASP A 29 25.23 12.58 -7.69
C ASP A 29 25.23 12.47 -6.16
N GLU A 30 26.25 12.97 -5.47
CA GLU A 30 26.28 13.01 -3.99
C GLU A 30 25.19 13.92 -3.43
N ASP A 31 24.96 15.06 -4.07
CA ASP A 31 23.89 16.00 -3.70
C ASP A 31 22.51 15.36 -3.91
N ALA A 32 22.31 14.64 -5.01
CA ALA A 32 21.03 13.92 -5.27
C ALA A 32 20.71 12.90 -4.16
N VAL A 33 21.69 12.15 -3.69
CA VAL A 33 21.53 11.19 -2.58
C VAL A 33 21.31 11.92 -1.26
N SER A 34 22.05 13.01 -1.00
CA SER A 34 21.89 13.82 0.21
C SER A 34 20.50 14.45 0.29
N GLN A 35 19.98 15.01 -0.82
CA GLN A 35 18.63 15.58 -0.90
C GLN A 35 17.55 14.51 -0.63
N LEU A 36 17.72 13.27 -1.11
CA LEU A 36 16.81 12.18 -0.76
C LEU A 36 16.83 11.86 0.74
N ILE A 37 18.01 11.75 1.33
CA ILE A 37 18.16 11.37 2.75
C ILE A 37 17.63 12.46 3.69
N GLU A 38 17.97 13.72 3.42
CA GLU A 38 17.68 14.84 4.31
C GLU A 38 16.30 15.45 4.09
N GLN A 39 15.83 15.51 2.84
CA GLN A 39 14.64 16.26 2.42
C GLN A 39 13.58 15.39 1.75
N ARG A 40 13.90 14.14 1.44
CA ARG A 40 13.04 13.21 0.69
C ARG A 40 12.71 13.75 -0.71
N TYR A 41 13.69 14.32 -1.40
CA TYR A 41 13.56 14.71 -2.80
C TYR A 41 13.96 13.57 -3.75
N ILE A 42 13.17 13.42 -4.81
CA ILE A 42 13.42 12.51 -5.93
C ILE A 42 13.84 13.34 -7.14
N SER A 43 14.87 12.90 -7.84
CA SER A 43 15.36 13.58 -9.05
C SER A 43 15.68 12.58 -10.17
N THR A 44 15.76 13.06 -11.39
CA THR A 44 16.21 12.26 -12.55
C THR A 44 17.61 11.70 -12.33
N ARG A 45 18.50 12.47 -11.72
CA ARG A 45 19.86 12.04 -11.37
C ARG A 45 19.86 10.86 -10.39
N LEU A 46 19.02 10.93 -9.34
CA LEU A 46 18.84 9.84 -8.39
C LEU A 46 18.27 8.59 -9.08
N MET A 47 17.29 8.74 -9.98
CA MET A 47 16.69 7.60 -10.67
C MET A 47 17.68 6.91 -11.62
N ARG A 48 18.60 7.64 -12.24
CA ARG A 48 19.71 7.03 -12.99
C ARG A 48 20.59 6.18 -12.07
N LEU A 49 21.00 6.71 -10.91
CA LEU A 49 21.80 5.96 -9.92
C LEU A 49 21.08 4.70 -9.43
N VAL A 50 19.78 4.79 -9.18
CA VAL A 50 18.95 3.63 -8.80
C VAL A 50 18.96 2.59 -9.94
N GLY A 51 18.81 3.02 -11.20
CA GLY A 51 18.90 2.13 -12.36
C GLY A 51 20.24 1.40 -12.47
N GLU A 52 21.34 2.11 -12.25
CA GLU A 52 22.67 1.53 -12.22
C GLU A 52 22.85 0.54 -11.06
N ALA A 53 22.33 0.88 -9.87
CA ALA A 53 22.36 -0.04 -8.71
C ALA A 53 21.56 -1.32 -8.98
N LEU A 54 20.34 -1.18 -9.55
CA LEU A 54 19.50 -2.32 -9.92
C LEU A 54 20.17 -3.22 -10.96
N SER A 55 20.89 -2.65 -11.93
CA SER A 55 21.62 -3.44 -12.93
C SER A 55 22.75 -4.29 -12.35
N ARG A 56 23.29 -3.89 -11.18
CA ARG A 56 24.36 -4.65 -10.50
C ARG A 56 23.85 -5.85 -9.69
N ILE A 57 22.55 -5.92 -9.41
CA ILE A 57 21.94 -7.04 -8.68
C ILE A 57 21.32 -8.11 -9.59
N VAL A 58 21.35 -7.91 -10.89
CA VAL A 58 20.89 -8.88 -11.90
C VAL A 58 22.04 -9.27 -12.84
N GLU A 59 21.85 -10.33 -13.60
CA GLU A 59 22.85 -10.75 -14.61
C GLU A 59 22.90 -9.74 -15.78
N ILE A 60 24.07 -9.52 -16.35
CA ILE A 60 24.25 -8.67 -17.54
C ILE A 60 23.38 -9.23 -18.68
N GLY A 61 22.65 -8.35 -19.36
CA GLY A 61 21.69 -8.71 -20.40
C GLY A 61 20.30 -9.08 -19.90
N SER A 62 20.07 -9.08 -18.57
CA SER A 62 18.74 -9.28 -18.01
C SER A 62 17.77 -8.21 -18.47
N ASN A 63 16.51 -8.61 -18.72
CA ASN A 63 15.43 -7.66 -19.01
C ASN A 63 14.82 -7.12 -17.72
N VAL A 64 14.60 -5.79 -17.65
CA VAL A 64 13.88 -5.09 -16.60
C VAL A 64 12.65 -4.41 -17.20
N ILE A 65 11.47 -4.64 -16.61
CA ILE A 65 10.25 -3.96 -17.05
C ILE A 65 9.94 -2.76 -16.16
N ILE A 66 9.59 -1.62 -16.76
CA ILE A 66 9.25 -0.38 -16.08
C ILE A 66 7.82 0.02 -16.44
N GLY A 67 6.95 0.20 -15.42
CA GLY A 67 5.64 0.83 -15.55
C GLY A 67 5.56 2.09 -14.69
N TRP A 68 4.56 2.93 -14.92
CA TRP A 68 4.38 4.17 -14.16
C TRP A 68 2.93 4.62 -14.07
N ASP A 69 2.60 5.41 -13.06
CA ASP A 69 1.29 6.05 -12.93
C ASP A 69 1.23 7.42 -13.65
N ASN A 70 0.06 8.07 -13.65
CA ASN A 70 -0.23 9.30 -14.41
C ASN A 70 0.42 10.59 -13.85
N ARG A 71 1.49 10.53 -13.06
CA ARG A 71 2.20 11.71 -12.57
C ARG A 71 2.95 12.41 -13.68
N PRO A 72 2.97 13.76 -13.73
CA PRO A 72 3.55 14.50 -14.85
C PRO A 72 5.07 14.31 -14.99
N ASP A 73 5.79 14.13 -13.88
CA ASP A 73 7.26 14.00 -13.86
C ASP A 73 7.75 12.56 -14.13
N ASN A 74 6.85 11.58 -14.13
CA ASN A 74 7.22 10.18 -14.29
C ASN A 74 7.93 9.86 -15.63
N PRO A 75 7.57 10.42 -16.78
CA PRO A 75 8.29 10.15 -18.03
C PRO A 75 9.79 10.44 -17.96
N ASP A 76 10.19 11.54 -17.31
CA ASP A 76 11.61 11.92 -17.15
C ASP A 76 12.33 10.98 -16.17
N LEU A 77 11.65 10.58 -15.09
CA LEU A 77 12.18 9.61 -14.12
C LEU A 77 12.35 8.23 -14.75
N VAL A 78 11.39 7.79 -15.56
CA VAL A 78 11.44 6.52 -16.32
C VAL A 78 12.61 6.51 -17.28
N SER A 79 12.79 7.57 -18.09
CA SER A 79 13.89 7.67 -19.05
C SER A 79 15.25 7.67 -18.32
N SER A 80 15.34 8.32 -17.17
CA SER A 80 16.56 8.33 -16.36
C SER A 80 16.87 6.96 -15.74
N LEU A 81 15.86 6.25 -15.23
CA LEU A 81 15.99 4.87 -14.76
C LEU A 81 16.45 3.93 -15.88
N THR A 82 15.86 4.07 -17.08
CA THR A 82 16.23 3.33 -18.29
C THR A 82 17.70 3.55 -18.63
N THR A 83 18.16 4.80 -18.61
CA THR A 83 19.58 5.14 -18.83
C THR A 83 20.48 4.42 -17.83
N GLY A 84 20.14 4.45 -16.54
CA GLY A 84 20.92 3.77 -15.49
C GLY A 84 20.99 2.25 -15.71
N LEU A 85 19.89 1.61 -16.06
CA LEU A 85 19.84 0.18 -16.36
C LEU A 85 20.69 -0.19 -17.60
N HIS A 86 20.64 0.62 -18.67
CA HIS A 86 21.47 0.43 -19.87
C HIS A 86 22.95 0.58 -19.58
N LEU A 87 23.35 1.54 -18.71
CA LEU A 87 24.76 1.72 -18.30
C LEU A 87 25.33 0.45 -17.64
N GLY A 88 24.49 -0.31 -16.93
CA GLY A 88 24.87 -1.59 -16.36
C GLY A 88 24.65 -2.81 -17.26
N GLY A 89 24.24 -2.60 -18.50
CA GLY A 89 24.09 -3.66 -19.53
C GLY A 89 22.80 -4.46 -19.46
N CYS A 90 21.76 -3.96 -18.79
CA CYS A 90 20.42 -4.53 -18.87
C CYS A 90 19.72 -4.15 -20.19
N THR A 91 18.74 -4.95 -20.60
CA THR A 91 17.72 -4.54 -21.56
C THR A 91 16.48 -4.04 -20.83
N VAL A 92 15.74 -3.10 -21.42
CA VAL A 92 14.61 -2.44 -20.76
C VAL A 92 13.34 -2.55 -21.60
N THR A 93 12.26 -3.01 -20.98
CA THR A 93 10.91 -3.01 -21.55
C THR A 93 10.07 -1.94 -20.85
N HIS A 94 9.44 -1.02 -21.58
CA HIS A 94 8.46 -0.12 -21.01
C HIS A 94 7.06 -0.76 -20.99
N GLY A 95 6.47 -0.89 -19.80
CA GLY A 95 5.10 -1.37 -19.59
C GLY A 95 4.04 -0.31 -19.87
N GLY A 96 4.45 0.95 -20.01
CA GLY A 96 3.57 2.09 -20.23
C GLY A 96 2.93 2.63 -18.93
N VAL A 97 1.97 3.53 -19.11
CA VAL A 97 1.13 4.01 -18.01
C VAL A 97 0.22 2.88 -17.55
N CYS A 98 0.36 2.46 -16.30
CA CYS A 98 -0.38 1.32 -15.78
C CYS A 98 -0.51 1.38 -14.24
N ALA A 99 -1.35 0.52 -13.69
CA ALA A 99 -1.44 0.29 -12.25
C ALA A 99 -0.31 -0.63 -11.73
N THR A 100 -0.01 -0.58 -10.44
CA THR A 100 0.96 -1.50 -9.81
C THR A 100 0.64 -2.98 -10.07
N PRO A 101 -0.62 -3.48 -9.94
CA PRO A 101 -0.94 -4.87 -10.30
C PRO A 101 -0.76 -5.18 -11.80
N ALA A 102 -0.89 -4.20 -12.66
CA ALA A 102 -0.63 -4.36 -14.09
C ALA A 102 0.86 -4.59 -14.37
N LEU A 103 1.74 -3.79 -13.74
CA LEU A 103 3.18 -4.02 -13.81
C LEU A 103 3.56 -5.39 -13.26
N HIS A 104 2.97 -5.78 -12.12
CA HIS A 104 3.22 -7.10 -11.52
C HIS A 104 2.89 -8.24 -12.50
N ASN A 105 1.74 -8.19 -13.16
CA ASN A 105 1.37 -9.18 -14.19
C ASN A 105 2.33 -9.14 -15.38
N ALA A 106 2.68 -7.96 -15.88
CA ALA A 106 3.59 -7.77 -17.01
C ALA A 106 5.01 -8.28 -16.70
N LEU A 107 5.51 -8.08 -15.47
CA LEU A 107 6.77 -8.63 -14.99
C LEU A 107 6.81 -10.15 -15.13
N LEU A 108 5.77 -10.82 -14.67
CA LEU A 108 5.66 -12.28 -14.73
C LEU A 108 5.49 -12.77 -16.17
N GLU A 109 4.66 -12.10 -16.98
CA GLU A 109 4.39 -12.49 -18.37
C GLU A 109 5.61 -12.33 -19.27
N THR A 110 6.34 -11.22 -19.11
CA THR A 110 7.60 -10.97 -19.86
C THR A 110 8.80 -11.73 -19.31
N LYS A 111 8.66 -12.40 -18.15
CA LYS A 111 9.75 -13.09 -17.43
C LYS A 111 10.94 -12.17 -17.17
N SER A 112 10.68 -10.91 -16.89
CA SER A 112 11.71 -9.94 -16.58
C SER A 112 12.40 -10.26 -15.25
N ALA A 113 13.68 -9.92 -15.13
CA ALA A 113 14.44 -10.17 -13.91
C ALA A 113 13.98 -9.26 -12.75
N LEU A 114 13.55 -8.04 -13.08
CA LEU A 114 12.98 -7.08 -12.13
C LEU A 114 11.79 -6.35 -12.78
N GLY A 115 10.85 -5.93 -11.93
CA GLY A 115 9.79 -4.98 -12.27
C GLY A 115 9.94 -3.70 -11.47
N CYS A 116 9.90 -2.56 -12.15
CA CYS A 116 10.03 -1.24 -11.53
C CYS A 116 8.75 -0.43 -11.77
N MET A 117 8.03 -0.08 -10.70
CA MET A 117 6.86 0.80 -10.77
C MET A 117 7.22 2.20 -10.31
N ILE A 118 7.15 3.17 -11.22
CA ILE A 118 7.39 4.58 -10.91
C ILE A 118 6.10 5.20 -10.44
N THR A 119 6.03 5.45 -9.13
CA THR A 119 4.83 5.93 -8.42
C THR A 119 5.16 6.40 -7.01
N ALA A 120 4.31 7.23 -6.44
CA ALA A 120 4.23 7.46 -5.01
C ALA A 120 2.85 7.04 -4.42
N SER A 121 2.12 6.14 -5.10
CA SER A 121 0.81 5.60 -4.68
C SER A 121 -0.20 6.73 -4.38
N HIS A 122 -0.66 6.84 -3.13
CA HIS A 122 -1.65 7.83 -2.67
C HIS A 122 -1.07 9.21 -2.31
N ASN A 123 0.26 9.41 -2.42
CA ASN A 123 0.87 10.71 -2.14
C ASN A 123 0.41 11.78 -3.15
N PRO A 124 0.55 13.10 -2.83
CA PRO A 124 0.26 14.18 -3.76
C PRO A 124 0.91 14.01 -5.14
N VAL A 125 0.36 14.64 -6.15
CA VAL A 125 0.84 14.54 -7.54
C VAL A 125 2.27 15.04 -7.73
N THR A 126 2.76 15.90 -6.83
CA THR A 126 4.15 16.42 -6.79
C THR A 126 5.17 15.39 -6.32
N ASP A 127 4.72 14.32 -5.67
CA ASP A 127 5.59 13.23 -5.22
C ASP A 127 5.72 12.18 -6.33
N SER A 128 6.86 11.48 -6.35
CA SER A 128 7.06 10.26 -7.12
C SER A 128 8.02 9.31 -6.40
N GLY A 129 8.41 8.23 -7.05
CA GLY A 129 9.32 7.27 -6.48
C GLY A 129 9.37 5.97 -7.26
N ILE A 130 9.88 4.93 -6.64
CA ILE A 130 10.02 3.61 -7.26
C ILE A 130 9.67 2.50 -6.27
N LYS A 131 8.81 1.57 -6.70
CA LYS A 131 8.64 0.24 -6.09
C LYS A 131 9.37 -0.78 -6.97
N VAL A 132 10.09 -1.72 -6.37
CA VAL A 132 10.82 -2.76 -7.09
C VAL A 132 10.28 -4.14 -6.72
N PHE A 133 10.10 -4.97 -7.74
CA PHE A 133 9.65 -6.36 -7.62
C PHE A 133 10.73 -7.30 -8.17
N ASP A 134 10.94 -8.43 -7.50
CA ASP A 134 11.78 -9.52 -8.00
C ASP A 134 11.10 -10.30 -9.13
N SER A 135 11.84 -11.20 -9.78
CA SER A 135 11.35 -12.02 -10.89
C SER A 135 10.18 -12.96 -10.54
N SER A 136 9.92 -13.17 -9.26
CA SER A 136 8.78 -13.96 -8.76
C SER A 136 7.54 -13.11 -8.47
N GLY A 137 7.64 -11.78 -8.63
CA GLY A 137 6.57 -10.81 -8.37
C GLY A 137 6.47 -10.38 -6.91
N PHE A 138 7.46 -10.67 -6.06
CA PHE A 138 7.48 -10.15 -4.70
C PHE A 138 8.21 -8.80 -4.63
N LYS A 139 7.73 -7.91 -3.75
CA LYS A 139 8.45 -6.67 -3.42
C LYS A 139 9.79 -7.01 -2.75
N THR A 140 10.74 -6.11 -2.89
CA THR A 140 12.10 -6.24 -2.33
C THR A 140 12.09 -6.57 -0.84
N SER A 141 12.99 -7.49 -0.44
CA SER A 141 13.25 -7.76 0.99
C SER A 141 14.07 -6.63 1.63
N PRO A 142 14.06 -6.50 2.97
CA PRO A 142 14.90 -5.51 3.66
C PRO A 142 16.40 -5.67 3.35
N GLU A 143 16.88 -6.89 3.10
CA GLU A 143 18.25 -7.17 2.73
C GLU A 143 18.58 -6.61 1.35
N LEU A 144 17.70 -6.83 0.38
CA LEU A 144 17.86 -6.31 -0.98
C LEU A 144 17.75 -4.77 -1.01
N GLU A 145 16.83 -4.18 -0.23
CA GLU A 145 16.71 -2.73 -0.09
C GLU A 145 17.99 -2.09 0.48
N ARG A 146 18.63 -2.78 1.42
CA ARG A 146 19.92 -2.33 1.97
C ARG A 146 21.02 -2.41 0.91
N GLU A 147 21.12 -3.53 0.19
CA GLU A 147 22.08 -3.71 -0.90
C GLU A 147 21.93 -2.64 -1.98
N ILE A 148 20.70 -2.37 -2.43
CA ILE A 148 20.42 -1.30 -3.39
C ILE A 148 20.84 0.06 -2.83
N SER A 149 20.52 0.35 -1.56
CA SER A 149 20.89 1.62 -0.91
C SER A 149 22.39 1.82 -0.85
N GLU A 150 23.13 0.78 -0.48
CA GLU A 150 24.60 0.79 -0.42
C GLU A 150 25.22 1.02 -1.81
N LEU A 151 24.70 0.33 -2.83
CA LEU A 151 25.13 0.51 -4.21
C LEU A 151 24.87 1.93 -4.74
N VAL A 152 23.71 2.50 -4.48
CA VAL A 152 23.38 3.88 -4.87
C VAL A 152 24.35 4.88 -4.22
N ILE A 153 24.61 4.75 -2.91
CA ILE A 153 25.54 5.59 -2.16
C ILE A 153 26.98 5.44 -2.70
N GLN A 154 27.41 4.19 -2.99
CA GLN A 154 28.72 3.95 -3.56
C GLN A 154 28.86 4.59 -4.94
N LEU A 155 27.88 4.40 -5.83
CA LEU A 155 27.85 4.97 -7.17
C LEU A 155 27.91 6.50 -7.15
N ALA A 156 27.20 7.12 -6.22
CA ALA A 156 27.18 8.58 -6.08
C ALA A 156 28.53 9.16 -5.66
N ALA A 157 29.35 8.39 -4.94
CA ALA A 157 30.69 8.81 -4.50
C ALA A 157 31.80 8.57 -5.55
N GLU A 158 31.49 7.93 -6.69
CA GLU A 158 32.44 7.68 -7.78
C GLU A 158 32.45 8.87 -8.75
N GLU A 159 33.63 9.45 -9.04
CA GLU A 159 33.78 10.44 -10.11
C GLU A 159 33.84 9.75 -11.47
N ARG A 160 32.82 9.93 -12.32
CA ARG A 160 32.71 9.26 -13.62
C ARG A 160 32.28 10.22 -14.73
N GLU A 161 32.69 9.92 -15.97
CA GLU A 161 32.30 10.76 -17.13
C GLU A 161 30.79 10.80 -17.34
N VAL A 162 30.06 9.71 -17.01
CA VAL A 162 28.59 9.64 -17.14
C VAL A 162 27.88 10.70 -16.29
N ASP A 163 28.47 11.13 -15.20
CA ASP A 163 27.90 12.16 -14.33
C ASP A 163 27.86 13.55 -15.00
N LEU A 164 28.73 13.76 -15.98
CA LEU A 164 28.81 15.00 -16.77
C LEU A 164 27.80 15.03 -17.91
N ILE A 165 27.36 13.87 -18.42
CA ILE A 165 26.45 13.76 -19.59
C ILE A 165 24.99 13.51 -19.18
N HIS A 166 24.69 13.41 -17.88
CA HIS A 166 23.38 13.08 -17.35
C HIS A 166 22.19 13.83 -17.98
N GLN A 167 22.40 15.04 -18.47
CA GLN A 167 21.36 15.88 -19.05
C GLN A 167 21.28 15.83 -20.58
N GLN A 168 22.15 15.08 -21.25
CA GLN A 168 22.31 15.23 -22.71
C GLN A 168 21.61 14.15 -23.55
N GLU A 169 21.51 12.91 -23.08
CA GLU A 169 20.86 11.83 -23.84
C GLU A 169 20.14 10.85 -22.89
N LEU A 170 18.81 10.94 -22.85
CA LEU A 170 17.99 9.94 -22.20
C LEU A 170 17.83 8.71 -23.11
N SER A 171 17.95 7.52 -22.54
CA SER A 171 17.83 6.28 -23.29
C SER A 171 16.38 5.92 -23.57
N GLU A 172 16.12 5.47 -24.79
CA GLU A 172 14.84 4.84 -25.14
C GLU A 172 14.84 3.37 -24.71
N PRO A 173 13.67 2.75 -24.44
CA PRO A 173 13.59 1.33 -24.10
C PRO A 173 13.90 0.43 -25.31
N ASP A 174 14.36 -0.80 -25.06
CA ASP A 174 14.58 -1.81 -26.11
C ASP A 174 13.26 -2.35 -26.67
N SER A 175 12.20 -2.36 -25.85
CA SER A 175 10.88 -2.86 -26.24
C SER A 175 9.75 -2.23 -25.42
N HIS A 176 8.52 -2.45 -25.89
CA HIS A 176 7.29 -2.04 -25.22
C HIS A 176 6.39 -3.23 -24.97
N PHE A 177 5.67 -3.18 -23.85
CA PHE A 177 4.62 -4.13 -23.47
C PHE A 177 3.40 -3.36 -22.99
N ASN A 178 2.20 -3.76 -23.37
CA ASN A 178 0.99 -3.08 -22.89
C ASN A 178 0.52 -3.71 -21.58
N ALA A 179 1.11 -3.26 -20.47
CA ALA A 179 0.81 -3.79 -19.15
C ALA A 179 -0.66 -3.54 -18.73
N ASP A 180 -1.22 -2.38 -19.09
CA ASP A 180 -2.60 -2.03 -18.76
C ASP A 180 -3.61 -2.97 -19.45
N LEU A 181 -3.41 -3.28 -20.73
CA LEU A 181 -4.26 -4.23 -21.46
C LEU A 181 -4.14 -5.65 -20.89
N ALA A 182 -2.91 -6.13 -20.63
CA ALA A 182 -2.70 -7.44 -20.03
C ALA A 182 -3.35 -7.57 -18.64
N HIS A 183 -3.38 -6.50 -17.86
CA HIS A 183 -4.10 -6.46 -16.59
C HIS A 183 -5.62 -6.56 -16.79
N GLN A 184 -6.19 -5.85 -17.75
CA GLN A 184 -7.62 -5.98 -18.06
C GLN A 184 -7.98 -7.41 -18.46
N GLU A 185 -7.15 -8.09 -19.24
CA GLU A 185 -7.32 -9.50 -19.61
C GLU A 185 -7.22 -10.42 -18.40
N LEU A 186 -6.27 -10.17 -17.48
CA LEU A 186 -6.20 -10.89 -16.20
C LEU A 186 -7.47 -10.70 -15.36
N LEU A 187 -8.02 -9.49 -15.29
CA LEU A 187 -9.24 -9.20 -14.54
C LEU A 187 -10.46 -9.97 -15.09
N VAL A 188 -10.51 -10.26 -16.41
CA VAL A 188 -11.55 -11.15 -17.00
C VAL A 188 -11.45 -12.56 -16.40
N VAL A 189 -10.25 -13.09 -16.25
CA VAL A 189 -10.02 -14.39 -15.61
C VAL A 189 -10.37 -14.35 -14.13
N ARG A 190 -9.95 -13.28 -13.44
CA ARG A 190 -10.20 -13.10 -12.00
C ARG A 190 -11.70 -13.06 -11.65
N ILE A 191 -12.50 -12.31 -12.41
CA ILE A 191 -13.95 -12.23 -12.14
C ILE A 191 -14.64 -13.59 -12.37
N ALA A 192 -14.18 -14.39 -13.32
CA ALA A 192 -14.66 -15.74 -13.53
C ALA A 192 -14.31 -16.65 -12.33
N GLU A 193 -13.08 -16.56 -11.81
CA GLU A 193 -12.66 -17.27 -10.58
C GLU A 193 -13.51 -16.85 -9.38
N PHE A 194 -13.71 -15.55 -9.15
CA PHE A 194 -14.50 -15.03 -8.04
C PHE A 194 -15.97 -15.44 -8.13
N SER A 195 -16.53 -15.42 -9.34
CA SER A 195 -17.91 -15.91 -9.58
C SER A 195 -18.04 -17.40 -9.31
N GLY A 196 -16.99 -18.19 -9.55
CA GLY A 196 -16.93 -19.62 -9.22
C GLY A 196 -16.78 -19.90 -7.73
N LEU A 197 -16.02 -19.05 -7.00
CA LEU A 197 -15.86 -19.17 -5.54
C LEU A 197 -17.12 -18.73 -4.78
N PHE A 198 -17.83 -17.73 -5.29
CA PHE A 198 -18.96 -17.07 -4.66
C PHE A 198 -20.18 -17.08 -5.58
N SER A 199 -20.52 -15.92 -6.13
CA SER A 199 -21.60 -15.74 -7.12
C SER A 199 -21.21 -14.62 -8.06
N SER A 200 -21.77 -14.59 -9.26
CA SER A 200 -21.59 -13.42 -10.14
C SER A 200 -22.10 -12.15 -9.44
N PRO A 201 -21.48 -11.00 -9.69
CA PRO A 201 -21.95 -9.74 -9.09
C PRO A 201 -23.41 -9.51 -9.39
N ALA A 202 -24.17 -9.04 -8.39
CA ALA A 202 -25.54 -8.59 -8.63
C ALA A 202 -25.56 -7.39 -9.56
N HIS A 203 -26.71 -7.14 -10.20
CA HIS A 203 -26.90 -5.91 -10.96
C HIS A 203 -26.89 -4.72 -9.99
N ILE A 204 -25.86 -3.86 -10.11
CA ILE A 204 -25.60 -2.76 -9.17
C ILE A 204 -25.16 -1.53 -9.94
N GLU A 205 -25.48 -0.37 -9.39
CA GLU A 205 -24.99 0.92 -9.87
C GLU A 205 -23.96 1.47 -8.89
N LEU A 206 -22.77 1.81 -9.39
CA LEU A 206 -21.67 2.37 -8.61
C LEU A 206 -21.21 3.71 -9.16
N VAL A 207 -20.80 4.60 -8.27
CA VAL A 207 -19.89 5.68 -8.63
C VAL A 207 -18.46 5.17 -8.39
N VAL A 208 -17.58 5.29 -9.35
CA VAL A 208 -16.20 4.86 -9.23
C VAL A 208 -15.25 6.06 -9.33
N ASP A 209 -14.23 6.02 -8.51
CA ASP A 209 -13.18 7.01 -8.46
C ASP A 209 -11.82 6.27 -8.57
N SER A 210 -11.24 6.34 -9.74
CA SER A 210 -9.93 5.73 -10.03
C SER A 210 -8.77 6.65 -9.69
N SER A 211 -8.97 7.65 -8.82
CA SER A 211 -7.93 8.61 -8.40
C SER A 211 -7.26 9.37 -9.56
N LYS A 212 -7.94 9.46 -10.72
CA LYS A 212 -7.37 9.94 -11.99
C LYS A 212 -6.13 9.12 -12.43
N GLY A 213 -5.99 7.90 -11.92
CA GLY A 213 -4.96 6.93 -12.26
C GLY A 213 -5.21 6.19 -13.58
N ALA A 214 -4.44 5.13 -13.85
CA ALA A 214 -4.49 4.38 -15.11
C ALA A 214 -5.88 3.79 -15.42
N ALA A 215 -6.63 3.36 -14.40
CA ALA A 215 -7.95 2.74 -14.56
C ALA A 215 -9.07 3.73 -14.98
N SER A 216 -8.87 5.04 -14.88
CA SER A 216 -9.90 6.07 -15.09
C SER A 216 -10.51 6.05 -16.51
N ASN A 217 -9.78 5.58 -17.50
CA ASN A 217 -10.23 5.56 -18.88
C ASN A 217 -11.03 4.31 -19.27
N TRP A 218 -10.94 3.23 -18.50
CA TRP A 218 -11.52 1.94 -18.90
C TRP A 218 -12.38 1.26 -17.83
N LEU A 219 -12.20 1.54 -16.53
CA LEU A 219 -12.84 0.81 -15.44
C LEU A 219 -14.38 0.78 -15.57
N ALA A 220 -15.03 1.91 -15.82
CA ALA A 220 -16.48 1.97 -15.95
C ALA A 220 -17.00 1.11 -17.13
N SER A 221 -16.30 1.12 -18.27
CA SER A 221 -16.66 0.30 -19.43
C SER A 221 -16.39 -1.19 -19.21
N PHE A 222 -15.33 -1.53 -18.48
CA PHE A 222 -15.01 -2.90 -18.06
C PHE A 222 -16.11 -3.46 -17.16
N LEU A 223 -16.48 -2.74 -16.10
CA LEU A 223 -17.50 -3.16 -15.13
C LEU A 223 -18.88 -3.40 -15.77
N LYS A 224 -19.22 -2.60 -16.77
CA LYS A 224 -20.49 -2.74 -17.49
C LYS A 224 -20.65 -4.11 -18.16
N GLN A 225 -19.56 -4.75 -18.59
CA GLN A 225 -19.58 -6.09 -19.22
C GLN A 225 -20.04 -7.18 -18.24
N TYR A 226 -19.95 -6.91 -16.94
CA TYR A 226 -20.31 -7.83 -15.84
C TYR A 226 -21.58 -7.42 -15.10
N GLY A 227 -22.41 -6.55 -15.71
CA GLY A 227 -23.68 -6.13 -15.13
C GLY A 227 -23.57 -5.05 -14.05
N ILE A 228 -22.39 -4.46 -13.87
CA ILE A 228 -22.15 -3.36 -12.94
C ILE A 228 -22.17 -2.05 -13.74
N THR A 229 -23.21 -1.23 -13.54
CA THR A 229 -23.30 0.10 -14.16
C THR A 229 -22.44 1.07 -13.34
N ALA A 230 -21.35 1.55 -13.90
CA ALA A 230 -20.43 2.44 -13.19
C ALA A 230 -20.31 3.81 -13.86
N THR A 231 -20.15 4.86 -13.03
CA THR A 231 -19.86 6.23 -13.47
C THR A 231 -18.52 6.65 -12.87
N GLU A 232 -17.53 6.93 -13.74
CA GLU A 232 -16.20 7.42 -13.32
C GLU A 232 -16.26 8.91 -13.04
N VAL A 233 -15.81 9.32 -11.83
CA VAL A 233 -15.87 10.72 -11.38
C VAL A 233 -14.52 11.39 -11.17
N SER A 234 -13.43 10.64 -11.08
CA SER A 234 -12.08 11.21 -10.87
C SER A 234 -11.62 12.09 -12.03
N VAL A 235 -12.25 11.98 -13.20
CA VAL A 235 -12.03 12.88 -14.34
C VAL A 235 -12.28 14.35 -13.97
N ASN A 236 -13.12 14.62 -12.97
CA ASN A 236 -13.42 15.95 -12.47
C ASN A 236 -12.39 16.48 -11.46
N ALA A 237 -11.48 15.65 -10.96
CA ALA A 237 -10.39 16.07 -10.08
C ALA A 237 -9.38 16.92 -10.85
N LYS A 238 -8.69 17.82 -10.16
CA LYS A 238 -7.66 18.68 -10.78
C LYS A 238 -6.43 17.88 -11.19
N ALA A 239 -6.00 16.99 -10.30
CA ALA A 239 -4.82 16.15 -10.51
C ALA A 239 -5.04 14.77 -9.88
N LEU A 240 -4.12 13.84 -10.15
CA LEU A 240 -4.06 12.53 -9.51
C LEU A 240 -3.95 12.71 -7.99
N ASN A 241 -4.76 12.00 -7.22
CA ASN A 241 -4.87 12.07 -5.76
C ASN A 241 -5.24 13.47 -5.18
N ASP A 242 -5.76 14.40 -5.98
CA ASP A 242 -6.17 15.73 -5.50
C ASP A 242 -7.68 15.76 -5.26
N ASN A 243 -8.08 15.64 -4.02
CA ASN A 243 -9.48 15.49 -3.60
C ASN A 243 -10.21 14.33 -4.32
N CYS A 244 -9.50 13.26 -4.58
CA CYS A 244 -10.03 12.04 -5.20
C CYS A 244 -9.24 10.80 -4.76
N GLY A 245 -9.86 9.64 -4.93
CA GLY A 245 -9.26 8.35 -4.68
C GLY A 245 -9.24 7.90 -3.22
N ALA A 246 -8.88 6.63 -3.03
CA ALA A 246 -8.87 5.98 -1.72
C ALA A 246 -7.85 6.58 -0.73
N GLY A 247 -6.78 7.22 -1.25
CA GLY A 247 -5.74 7.81 -0.43
C GLY A 247 -6.19 9.01 0.40
N GLU A 248 -7.23 9.71 -0.04
CA GLU A 248 -7.83 10.87 0.64
C GLU A 248 -8.95 10.48 1.62
N LEU A 249 -9.27 9.18 1.71
CA LEU A 249 -10.32 8.65 2.59
C LEU A 249 -9.70 7.92 3.78
N SER A 250 -10.24 8.18 4.97
CA SER A 250 -9.89 7.43 6.17
C SER A 250 -10.82 6.22 6.37
N PRO A 251 -10.33 5.09 6.87
CA PRO A 251 -11.15 3.93 7.21
C PRO A 251 -12.35 4.20 8.12
N SER A 252 -12.32 5.28 8.89
CA SER A 252 -13.39 5.67 9.83
C SER A 252 -14.31 6.79 9.32
N ASP A 253 -14.11 7.26 8.10
CA ASP A 253 -14.86 8.41 7.58
C ASP A 253 -16.34 8.08 7.36
N SER A 254 -17.18 9.05 7.69
CA SER A 254 -18.62 9.02 7.45
C SER A 254 -19.13 10.44 7.25
N TRP A 255 -20.17 10.58 6.45
CA TRP A 255 -20.80 11.87 6.13
C TRP A 255 -22.31 11.76 6.23
N THR A 256 -22.98 12.78 6.73
CA THR A 256 -24.38 12.99 6.45
C THR A 256 -24.56 13.35 4.97
N TRP A 257 -25.75 13.18 4.41
CA TRP A 257 -26.00 13.59 3.01
C TRP A 257 -25.75 15.08 2.77
N ALA A 258 -25.91 15.93 3.79
CA ALA A 258 -25.62 17.35 3.68
C ALA A 258 -24.11 17.64 3.65
N GLU A 259 -23.32 16.92 4.44
CA GLU A 259 -21.85 17.00 4.42
C GLU A 259 -21.29 16.42 3.12
N ALA A 260 -21.81 15.27 2.66
CA ALA A 260 -21.39 14.66 1.41
C ALA A 260 -21.60 15.62 0.22
N ALA A 261 -22.75 16.27 0.12
CA ALA A 261 -23.04 17.24 -0.96
C ALA A 261 -22.15 18.50 -0.94
N ASN A 262 -21.45 18.77 0.17
CA ASN A 262 -20.51 19.89 0.32
C ASN A 262 -19.05 19.43 0.45
N SER A 263 -18.78 18.15 0.23
CA SER A 263 -17.42 17.60 0.27
C SER A 263 -16.56 18.14 -0.88
N GLU A 264 -15.30 18.40 -0.62
CA GLU A 264 -14.31 18.70 -1.66
C GLU A 264 -13.87 17.44 -2.43
N HIS A 265 -14.04 16.26 -1.83
CA HIS A 265 -13.71 14.98 -2.45
C HIS A 265 -14.74 14.65 -3.55
N VAL A 266 -14.27 14.52 -4.79
CA VAL A 266 -15.14 14.38 -5.98
C VAL A 266 -16.06 13.17 -5.90
N LEU A 267 -15.61 12.05 -5.34
CA LEU A 267 -16.46 10.87 -5.14
C LEU A 267 -17.60 11.20 -4.16
N ILE A 268 -17.25 11.66 -2.97
CA ILE A 268 -18.24 11.89 -1.89
C ILE A 268 -19.26 12.94 -2.31
N ASN A 269 -18.82 14.02 -2.97
CA ASN A 269 -19.70 15.07 -3.48
C ASN A 269 -20.70 14.56 -4.54
N SER A 270 -20.32 13.56 -5.33
CA SER A 270 -21.15 13.00 -6.41
C SER A 270 -22.23 12.04 -5.92
N LEU A 271 -22.18 11.61 -4.65
CA LEU A 271 -23.08 10.59 -4.13
C LEU A 271 -24.48 11.10 -3.91
N THR A 272 -25.46 10.24 -4.17
CA THR A 272 -26.87 10.48 -3.92
C THR A 272 -27.42 9.42 -2.96
N LYS A 273 -28.49 9.78 -2.25
CA LYS A 273 -29.14 8.88 -1.29
C LYS A 273 -29.61 7.59 -1.96
N ARG A 274 -29.21 6.46 -1.37
CA ARG A 274 -29.63 5.11 -1.75
C ARG A 274 -30.14 4.37 -0.51
N PRO A 275 -30.80 3.22 -0.65
CA PRO A 275 -31.16 2.36 0.48
C PRO A 275 -29.99 2.08 1.42
N SER A 276 -30.27 2.12 2.73
CA SER A 276 -29.24 1.86 3.75
C SER A 276 -28.67 0.44 3.61
N GLY A 277 -27.36 0.31 3.70
CA GLY A 277 -26.63 -0.96 3.56
C GLY A 277 -26.13 -1.26 2.15
N GLU A 278 -26.56 -0.52 1.12
CA GLU A 278 -26.05 -0.70 -0.24
C GLU A 278 -24.63 -0.14 -0.39
N ILE A 279 -23.76 -0.85 -1.10
CA ILE A 279 -22.52 -0.30 -1.62
C ILE A 279 -22.86 0.57 -2.83
N ILE A 280 -22.49 1.84 -2.75
CA ILE A 280 -22.86 2.86 -3.74
C ILE A 280 -21.69 3.42 -4.50
N ALA A 281 -20.46 3.22 -3.97
CA ALA A 281 -19.26 3.68 -4.65
C ALA A 281 -18.03 2.86 -4.30
N ALA A 282 -16.98 3.02 -5.12
CA ALA A 282 -15.65 2.47 -4.90
C ALA A 282 -14.59 3.51 -5.28
N ALA A 283 -13.55 3.60 -4.46
CA ALA A 283 -12.38 4.45 -4.70
C ALA A 283 -11.11 3.58 -4.80
N LEU A 284 -10.30 3.79 -5.85
CA LEU A 284 -8.94 3.27 -5.98
C LEU A 284 -7.94 4.35 -5.54
N ASP A 285 -6.70 3.99 -5.25
CA ASP A 285 -5.61 4.95 -5.11
C ASP A 285 -4.85 5.17 -6.44
N GLY A 286 -3.87 6.08 -6.44
CA GLY A 286 -3.25 6.57 -7.68
C GLY A 286 -2.57 5.51 -8.52
N ASP A 287 -1.99 4.46 -7.91
CA ASP A 287 -1.37 3.33 -8.61
C ASP A 287 -2.21 2.04 -8.54
N GLY A 288 -3.45 2.13 -8.04
CA GLY A 288 -4.48 1.12 -8.22
C GLY A 288 -4.30 -0.17 -7.43
N ASP A 289 -3.43 -0.20 -6.42
CA ASP A 289 -3.23 -1.40 -5.59
C ASP A 289 -4.20 -1.46 -4.38
N ARG A 290 -4.93 -0.37 -4.08
CA ARG A 290 -5.93 -0.26 -3.00
C ARG A 290 -7.32 0.01 -3.53
N CYS A 291 -8.31 -0.42 -2.75
CA CYS A 291 -9.71 -0.07 -2.94
C CYS A 291 -10.40 0.15 -1.59
N LEU A 292 -11.18 1.23 -1.49
CA LEU A 292 -12.15 1.42 -0.42
C LEU A 292 -13.55 1.48 -1.04
N LEU A 293 -14.53 0.95 -0.33
CA LEU A 293 -15.93 1.03 -0.77
C LEU A 293 -16.68 2.05 0.06
N ILE A 294 -17.76 2.59 -0.51
CA ILE A 294 -18.67 3.50 0.21
C ILE A 294 -20.04 2.85 0.32
N GLN A 295 -20.55 2.81 1.54
CA GLN A 295 -21.87 2.26 1.86
C GLN A 295 -22.84 3.37 2.24
N SER A 296 -24.06 3.30 1.70
CA SER A 296 -25.16 4.15 2.11
C SER A 296 -25.65 3.79 3.52
N THR A 297 -25.97 4.80 4.33
CA THR A 297 -26.60 4.68 5.64
C THR A 297 -27.95 5.39 5.66
N GLU A 298 -28.70 5.28 6.75
CA GLU A 298 -29.99 5.98 6.89
C GLU A 298 -29.84 7.50 6.77
N THR A 299 -28.74 8.05 7.28
CA THR A 299 -28.53 9.51 7.38
C THR A 299 -27.46 10.04 6.42
N GLY A 300 -26.70 9.16 5.73
CA GLY A 300 -25.59 9.58 4.89
C GLY A 300 -24.86 8.41 4.23
N CYS A 301 -23.54 8.46 4.23
CA CYS A 301 -22.68 7.40 3.74
C CYS A 301 -21.42 7.25 4.62
N ARG A 302 -20.74 6.12 4.49
CA ARG A 302 -19.53 5.82 5.24
C ARG A 302 -18.56 4.98 4.41
N VAL A 303 -17.28 5.01 4.80
CA VAL A 303 -16.28 4.11 4.26
C VAL A 303 -16.52 2.69 4.76
N VAL A 304 -16.36 1.73 3.86
CA VAL A 304 -16.17 0.30 4.13
C VAL A 304 -14.69 0.03 3.93
N ASP A 305 -14.00 -0.14 5.03
CA ASP A 305 -12.54 -0.30 5.04
C ASP A 305 -12.10 -1.72 4.64
N GLY A 306 -10.79 -1.93 4.53
CA GLY A 306 -10.25 -3.24 4.15
C GLY A 306 -10.64 -4.36 5.12
N ASP A 307 -10.77 -4.09 6.42
CA ASP A 307 -11.21 -5.08 7.40
C ASP A 307 -12.65 -5.55 7.13
N GLU A 308 -13.55 -4.62 6.83
CA GLU A 308 -14.93 -4.95 6.45
C GLU A 308 -15.01 -5.61 5.07
N MET A 309 -14.16 -5.20 4.12
CA MET A 309 -14.05 -5.87 2.82
C MET A 309 -13.62 -7.33 2.99
N ALA A 310 -12.62 -7.59 3.83
CA ALA A 310 -12.20 -8.94 4.17
C ALA A 310 -13.33 -9.74 4.85
N ASP A 311 -14.08 -9.12 5.75
CA ASP A 311 -15.26 -9.74 6.35
C ASP A 311 -16.32 -10.09 5.31
N HIS A 312 -16.62 -9.20 4.38
CA HIS A 312 -17.56 -9.49 3.29
C HIS A 312 -17.16 -10.72 2.48
N ILE A 313 -15.87 -10.94 2.24
CA ILE A 313 -15.34 -12.12 1.56
C ILE A 313 -15.49 -13.36 2.46
N LEU A 314 -14.96 -13.31 3.68
CA LEU A 314 -14.84 -14.48 4.56
C LEU A 314 -16.20 -15.01 5.04
N ARG A 315 -17.19 -14.12 5.29
CA ARG A 315 -18.53 -14.57 5.72
C ARG A 315 -19.36 -15.27 4.64
N SER A 316 -18.89 -15.24 3.39
CA SER A 316 -19.42 -16.02 2.27
C SER A 316 -18.53 -17.20 1.88
N ALA A 317 -17.33 -17.26 2.43
CA ALA A 317 -16.30 -18.24 2.09
C ALA A 317 -16.63 -19.64 2.61
N LYS A 318 -16.08 -20.66 1.92
CA LYS A 318 -16.13 -22.08 2.28
C LYS A 318 -14.74 -22.69 2.14
N GLY A 319 -14.52 -23.83 2.79
CA GLY A 319 -13.22 -24.52 2.75
C GLY A 319 -12.17 -23.86 3.62
N ASP A 320 -10.90 -24.10 3.28
CA ASP A 320 -9.76 -23.61 4.06
C ASP A 320 -9.26 -22.27 3.52
N TRP A 321 -9.03 -21.33 4.44
CA TRP A 321 -8.52 -19.99 4.15
C TRP A 321 -7.37 -19.65 5.09
N HIS A 322 -6.48 -18.79 4.63
CA HIS A 322 -5.45 -18.17 5.46
C HIS A 322 -5.62 -16.65 5.36
N LEU A 323 -5.96 -16.01 6.48
CA LEU A 323 -6.07 -14.58 6.64
C LEU A 323 -4.76 -14.02 7.22
N ALA A 324 -4.12 -13.10 6.52
CA ALA A 324 -3.06 -12.29 7.09
C ALA A 324 -3.58 -10.86 7.27
N ALA A 325 -3.43 -10.28 8.47
CA ALA A 325 -3.87 -8.91 8.73
C ALA A 325 -2.79 -8.10 9.44
N SER A 326 -2.68 -6.82 9.07
CA SER A 326 -1.69 -5.92 9.66
C SER A 326 -2.02 -5.60 11.12
N ILE A 327 -1.02 -5.13 11.87
CA ILE A 327 -1.20 -4.65 13.24
C ILE A 327 -2.12 -3.43 13.36
N GLU A 328 -2.60 -2.88 12.26
CA GLU A 328 -3.54 -1.76 12.24
C GLU A 328 -4.98 -2.21 11.97
N SER A 329 -5.19 -3.49 11.59
CA SER A 329 -6.50 -4.08 11.39
C SER A 329 -7.30 -4.23 12.69
N ASP A 330 -8.63 -4.26 12.58
CA ASP A 330 -9.54 -4.40 13.71
C ASP A 330 -9.33 -5.74 14.45
N LEU A 331 -9.16 -5.70 15.77
CA LEU A 331 -9.03 -6.92 16.58
C LEU A 331 -10.26 -7.84 16.47
N ALA A 332 -11.43 -7.26 16.23
CA ALA A 332 -12.67 -8.01 16.08
C ALA A 332 -12.69 -8.88 14.83
N LEU A 333 -12.02 -8.48 13.74
CA LEU A 333 -11.87 -9.32 12.55
C LEU A 333 -11.22 -10.66 12.92
N MET A 334 -10.13 -10.60 13.71
CA MET A 334 -9.38 -11.78 14.13
C MET A 334 -10.10 -12.61 15.19
N SER A 335 -10.68 -11.94 16.20
CA SER A 335 -11.32 -12.63 17.33
C SER A 335 -12.69 -13.25 16.98
N SER A 336 -13.23 -12.98 15.80
CA SER A 336 -14.55 -13.46 15.36
C SER A 336 -14.49 -14.54 14.27
N LEU A 337 -13.34 -15.13 14.00
CA LEU A 337 -13.17 -16.12 12.92
C LEU A 337 -13.99 -17.38 13.15
N ASP A 338 -14.22 -17.80 14.38
CA ASP A 338 -15.01 -18.99 14.75
C ASP A 338 -16.49 -18.94 14.31
N ARG A 339 -17.03 -17.73 14.00
CA ARG A 339 -18.38 -17.57 13.45
C ARG A 339 -18.51 -18.00 11.98
N LEU A 340 -17.36 -18.07 11.27
CA LEU A 340 -17.30 -18.34 9.84
C LEU A 340 -17.54 -19.81 9.54
N ARG A 341 -18.05 -20.12 8.35
CA ARG A 341 -18.18 -21.50 7.86
C ARG A 341 -16.87 -22.03 7.29
N ALA A 342 -16.07 -21.14 6.74
CA ALA A 342 -14.71 -21.47 6.33
C ALA A 342 -13.83 -21.72 7.56
N LYS A 343 -12.90 -22.65 7.44
CA LYS A 343 -11.82 -22.78 8.41
C LYS A 343 -10.75 -21.74 8.06
N VAL A 344 -10.49 -20.81 8.95
CA VAL A 344 -9.57 -19.69 8.70
C VAL A 344 -8.39 -19.78 9.65
N ASP A 345 -7.20 -20.04 9.10
CA ASP A 345 -5.94 -19.84 9.80
C ASP A 345 -5.57 -18.34 9.76
N PHE A 346 -4.90 -17.83 10.80
CA PHE A 346 -4.63 -16.41 10.96
C PHE A 346 -3.15 -16.10 11.20
N SER A 347 -2.65 -15.03 10.54
CA SER A 347 -1.33 -14.46 10.78
C SER A 347 -1.41 -12.95 10.97
N GLN A 348 -0.84 -12.43 12.07
CA GLN A 348 -0.66 -10.99 12.25
C GLN A 348 0.66 -10.55 11.63
N THR A 349 0.67 -9.43 10.89
CA THR A 349 1.85 -8.93 10.19
C THR A 349 2.18 -7.48 10.54
N ALA A 350 3.40 -7.09 10.23
CA ALA A 350 3.78 -5.68 10.13
C ALA A 350 2.94 -4.95 9.05
N VAL A 351 3.00 -3.63 9.05
CA VAL A 351 2.32 -2.79 8.04
C VAL A 351 3.10 -2.85 6.72
N GLY A 352 2.37 -3.04 5.63
CA GLY A 352 2.88 -3.15 4.25
C GLY A 352 2.55 -4.50 3.61
N ASP A 353 2.09 -4.46 2.38
CA ASP A 353 1.63 -5.62 1.61
C ASP A 353 2.72 -6.70 1.41
N ARG A 354 4.01 -6.32 1.43
CA ARG A 354 5.11 -7.29 1.40
C ARG A 354 5.04 -8.29 2.57
N TRP A 355 4.62 -7.82 3.75
CA TRP A 355 4.50 -8.66 4.93
C TRP A 355 3.26 -9.55 4.87
N LEU A 356 2.18 -9.04 4.29
CA LEU A 356 1.00 -9.86 3.96
C LEU A 356 1.39 -10.96 2.98
N SER A 357 2.06 -10.61 1.88
CA SER A 357 2.54 -11.57 0.88
C SER A 357 3.50 -12.60 1.47
N GLN A 358 4.42 -12.17 2.35
CA GLN A 358 5.36 -13.07 3.02
C GLN A 358 4.65 -14.09 3.92
N ALA A 359 3.64 -13.65 4.67
CA ALA A 359 2.88 -14.53 5.55
C ALA A 359 2.03 -15.57 4.77
N LEU A 360 1.62 -15.24 3.54
CA LEU A 360 0.70 -16.01 2.74
C LEU A 360 1.36 -16.91 1.69
N ARG A 361 2.63 -16.66 1.33
CA ARG A 361 3.29 -17.29 0.16
C ARG A 361 3.34 -18.81 0.18
N ASP A 362 3.45 -19.39 1.37
CA ASP A 362 3.59 -20.85 1.53
C ASP A 362 2.25 -21.53 1.90
N SER A 363 1.15 -20.79 1.88
CA SER A 363 -0.17 -21.33 2.19
C SER A 363 -0.72 -22.17 1.03
N SER A 364 -1.22 -23.35 1.35
CA SER A 364 -1.97 -24.22 0.41
C SER A 364 -3.47 -23.91 0.37
N SER A 365 -3.96 -23.06 1.25
CA SER A 365 -5.37 -22.62 1.35
C SER A 365 -5.66 -21.44 0.43
N ASN A 366 -6.94 -21.05 0.30
CA ASN A 366 -7.26 -19.73 -0.23
C ASN A 366 -6.66 -18.65 0.68
N VAL A 367 -6.12 -17.60 0.12
CA VAL A 367 -5.39 -16.59 0.88
C VAL A 367 -6.03 -15.22 0.75
N LEU A 368 -5.99 -14.47 1.86
CA LEU A 368 -6.45 -13.09 1.92
C LEU A 368 -5.54 -12.32 2.88
N GLY A 369 -4.78 -11.36 2.34
CA GLY A 369 -4.04 -10.37 3.10
C GLY A 369 -4.85 -9.09 3.20
N VAL A 370 -4.84 -8.39 4.34
CA VAL A 370 -5.64 -7.19 4.53
C VAL A 370 -4.94 -6.11 5.34
N GLU A 371 -5.08 -4.87 4.88
CA GLU A 371 -4.89 -3.64 5.63
C GLU A 371 -6.18 -2.84 5.63
N ASP A 372 -6.48 -2.15 6.72
CA ASP A 372 -7.68 -1.31 6.83
C ASP A 372 -7.72 -0.17 5.80
N SER A 373 -6.57 0.20 5.24
CA SER A 373 -6.44 1.17 4.14
C SER A 373 -7.03 0.70 2.80
N GLY A 374 -7.57 -0.52 2.73
CA GLY A 374 -8.14 -1.10 1.51
C GLY A 374 -7.14 -1.86 0.64
N HIS A 375 -5.92 -2.11 1.14
CA HIS A 375 -4.95 -2.96 0.44
C HIS A 375 -5.24 -4.42 0.74
N LEU A 376 -5.75 -5.16 -0.25
CA LEU A 376 -6.02 -6.58 -0.16
C LEU A 376 -5.06 -7.36 -1.06
N VAL A 377 -4.29 -8.27 -0.46
CA VAL A 377 -3.41 -9.20 -1.18
C VAL A 377 -4.12 -10.52 -1.36
N MET A 378 -4.20 -10.98 -2.59
CA MET A 378 -4.89 -12.21 -2.96
C MET A 378 -4.07 -13.04 -3.95
N SER A 379 -4.39 -14.33 -3.98
CA SER A 379 -3.85 -15.24 -4.98
C SER A 379 -4.41 -14.89 -6.38
N ALA A 380 -3.53 -14.81 -7.38
CA ALA A 380 -3.88 -14.62 -8.79
C ALA A 380 -3.23 -15.72 -9.66
N PRO A 381 -3.76 -16.02 -10.85
CA PRO A 381 -3.06 -16.87 -11.81
C PRO A 381 -1.69 -16.29 -12.17
N ASN A 382 -0.67 -17.15 -12.16
CA ASN A 382 0.66 -16.76 -12.60
C ASN A 382 0.80 -17.16 -14.09
N PRO A 383 1.15 -16.24 -14.99
CA PRO A 383 1.31 -16.54 -16.42
C PRO A 383 2.30 -17.68 -16.72
N ASN A 384 3.25 -17.91 -15.79
CA ASN A 384 4.25 -18.98 -15.90
C ASN A 384 3.79 -20.31 -15.28
N GLY A 385 2.53 -20.40 -14.86
CA GLY A 385 1.93 -21.56 -14.17
C GLY A 385 1.89 -21.42 -12.66
N GLY A 386 0.87 -22.02 -12.06
CA GLY A 386 0.61 -21.90 -10.62
C GLY A 386 -0.06 -20.58 -10.25
N ARG A 387 0.26 -20.08 -9.05
CA ARG A 387 -0.36 -18.88 -8.46
C ARG A 387 0.73 -17.88 -8.05
N CYS A 388 0.39 -16.59 -8.07
CA CYS A 388 1.17 -15.51 -7.48
C CYS A 388 0.32 -14.73 -6.47
N LEU A 389 0.95 -13.82 -5.72
CA LEU A 389 0.28 -12.94 -4.74
C LEU A 389 0.38 -11.50 -5.22
N VAL A 390 -0.73 -10.79 -5.20
CA VAL A 390 -0.79 -9.40 -5.65
C VAL A 390 -1.86 -8.61 -4.92
N GLY A 391 -1.56 -7.37 -4.57
CA GLY A 391 -2.53 -6.35 -4.19
C GLY A 391 -3.09 -5.71 -5.45
N ASP A 392 -4.41 -5.73 -5.61
CA ASP A 392 -5.11 -5.23 -6.79
C ASP A 392 -6.44 -4.62 -6.37
N GLY A 393 -6.57 -3.30 -6.47
CA GLY A 393 -7.76 -2.58 -6.03
C GLY A 393 -9.01 -2.96 -6.82
N VAL A 394 -8.90 -3.16 -8.14
CA VAL A 394 -10.05 -3.57 -8.98
C VAL A 394 -10.48 -5.00 -8.63
N ALA A 395 -9.54 -5.93 -8.52
CA ALA A 395 -9.84 -7.30 -8.11
C ALA A 395 -10.43 -7.35 -6.68
N SER A 396 -9.96 -6.49 -5.78
CA SER A 396 -10.50 -6.35 -4.41
C SER A 396 -11.96 -5.92 -4.41
N MET A 397 -12.32 -4.92 -5.21
CA MET A 397 -13.72 -4.53 -5.41
C MET A 397 -14.55 -5.69 -5.98
N LEU A 398 -14.07 -6.34 -7.03
CA LEU A 398 -14.80 -7.41 -7.72
C LEU A 398 -15.08 -8.62 -6.81
N ILE A 399 -14.09 -9.09 -6.05
CA ILE A 399 -14.29 -10.24 -5.15
C ILE A 399 -15.29 -9.91 -4.03
N VAL A 400 -15.26 -8.68 -3.48
CA VAL A 400 -16.23 -8.24 -2.47
C VAL A 400 -17.63 -8.24 -3.06
N LEU A 401 -17.83 -7.69 -4.26
CA LEU A 401 -19.15 -7.67 -4.92
C LEU A 401 -19.66 -9.09 -5.24
N CYS A 402 -18.78 -10.00 -5.66
CA CYS A 402 -19.11 -11.41 -5.84
C CYS A 402 -19.52 -12.07 -4.51
N ALA A 403 -18.77 -11.84 -3.45
CA ALA A 403 -19.07 -12.39 -2.13
C ALA A 403 -20.38 -11.83 -1.54
N MET A 404 -20.65 -10.55 -1.75
CA MET A 404 -21.89 -9.90 -1.33
C MET A 404 -23.12 -10.44 -2.07
N SER A 405 -22.96 -10.95 -3.27
CA SER A 405 -24.07 -11.54 -4.06
C SER A 405 -24.47 -12.93 -3.61
N CYS A 406 -23.72 -13.57 -2.71
CA CYS A 406 -24.09 -14.87 -2.13
C CYS A 406 -25.33 -14.74 -1.25
N GLN A 407 -26.29 -15.68 -1.42
CA GLN A 407 -27.49 -15.76 -0.58
C GLN A 407 -27.19 -16.28 0.82
N ASP A 408 -26.21 -17.14 0.94
CA ASP A 408 -25.87 -17.87 2.16
C ASP A 408 -24.62 -17.27 2.83
N ARG A 409 -24.84 -16.21 3.62
CA ARG A 409 -23.78 -15.47 4.33
C ARG A 409 -24.04 -15.52 5.83
N VAL A 410 -22.96 -15.66 6.62
CA VAL A 410 -23.05 -15.49 8.07
C VAL A 410 -23.12 -14.01 8.44
N ASP A 411 -23.48 -13.71 9.69
CA ASP A 411 -23.52 -12.33 10.18
C ASP A 411 -22.13 -11.66 10.10
N SER A 412 -22.12 -10.33 9.96
CA SER A 412 -20.88 -9.53 10.02
C SER A 412 -20.27 -9.59 11.41
N PHE A 413 -18.95 -9.38 11.49
CA PHE A 413 -18.32 -9.15 12.78
C PHE A 413 -18.82 -7.82 13.39
N GLN A 414 -18.83 -7.74 14.71
CA GLN A 414 -19.07 -6.48 15.40
C GLN A 414 -17.75 -5.74 15.47
N ARG A 415 -17.69 -4.52 14.92
CA ARG A 415 -16.48 -3.71 14.94
C ARG A 415 -16.03 -3.39 16.36
N GLY A 416 -14.71 -3.44 16.56
CA GLY A 416 -14.03 -2.95 17.73
C GLY A 416 -13.79 -1.44 17.70
N PHE A 417 -13.13 -0.93 18.70
CA PHE A 417 -12.67 0.45 18.72
C PHE A 417 -11.24 0.53 18.18
N LYS A 418 -11.00 1.47 17.27
CA LYS A 418 -9.67 1.80 16.75
C LYS A 418 -9.40 3.29 16.89
N GLN A 419 -8.20 3.65 17.37
CA GLN A 419 -7.71 5.02 17.41
C GLN A 419 -6.25 5.03 16.98
N ARG A 420 -5.90 5.93 16.07
CA ARG A 420 -4.51 6.15 15.65
C ARG A 420 -4.15 7.62 15.83
N THR A 421 -3.00 7.88 16.45
CA THR A 421 -2.47 9.22 16.66
C THR A 421 -1.04 9.27 16.14
N SER A 422 -0.74 10.24 15.27
CA SER A 422 0.61 10.51 14.78
C SER A 422 1.22 11.70 15.53
N ILE A 423 2.35 11.49 16.19
CA ILE A 423 3.16 12.54 16.80
C ILE A 423 4.15 12.99 15.73
N LYS A 424 3.99 14.22 15.23
CA LYS A 424 4.83 14.80 14.16
C LYS A 424 6.11 15.41 14.75
N ASN A 425 7.12 15.60 13.88
CA ASN A 425 8.41 16.21 14.20
C ASN A 425 9.20 15.47 15.29
N THR A 426 9.07 14.14 15.34
CA THR A 426 9.77 13.32 16.31
C THR A 426 11.22 13.03 15.87
N VAL A 427 12.14 13.09 16.84
CA VAL A 427 13.52 12.59 16.69
C VAL A 427 13.47 11.07 16.79
N ARG A 428 13.39 10.39 15.62
CA ARG A 428 13.15 8.93 15.51
C ARG A 428 14.14 8.07 16.29
N SER A 429 15.42 8.49 16.38
CA SER A 429 16.46 7.76 17.12
C SER A 429 16.22 7.68 18.63
N ARG A 430 15.34 8.52 19.19
CA ARG A 430 14.93 8.47 20.60
C ARG A 430 13.91 7.38 20.91
N TRP A 431 13.32 6.74 19.88
CA TRP A 431 12.39 5.61 20.03
C TRP A 431 12.90 4.39 19.28
N THR A 432 13.16 3.28 19.99
CA THR A 432 13.61 2.02 19.41
C THR A 432 12.70 0.83 19.76
N GLY A 433 11.58 1.08 20.46
CA GLY A 433 10.66 0.01 20.90
C GLY A 433 11.16 -0.85 22.06
N ASN A 434 12.44 -0.73 22.45
CA ASN A 434 13.06 -1.52 23.52
C ASN A 434 14.02 -0.73 24.42
N ASN A 435 14.03 0.62 24.32
CA ASN A 435 14.84 1.51 25.14
C ASN A 435 14.12 1.91 26.46
N PRO A 436 14.76 2.65 27.40
CA PRO A 436 14.15 3.06 28.67
C PRO A 436 12.83 3.84 28.52
N LEU A 437 12.63 4.56 27.42
CA LEU A 437 11.36 5.22 27.13
C LEU A 437 10.25 4.19 26.87
N ALA A 438 10.58 3.09 26.20
CA ALA A 438 9.64 1.99 25.98
C ALA A 438 9.25 1.31 27.31
N ASP A 439 10.19 1.18 28.27
CA ASP A 439 9.88 0.66 29.62
C ASP A 439 8.94 1.61 30.38
N THR A 440 9.12 2.92 30.22
CA THR A 440 8.20 3.93 30.80
C THR A 440 6.80 3.81 30.20
N VAL A 441 6.69 3.64 28.90
CA VAL A 441 5.41 3.45 28.20
C VAL A 441 4.72 2.16 28.66
N GLU A 442 5.45 1.06 28.76
CA GLU A 442 4.92 -0.20 29.29
C GLU A 442 4.40 -0.04 30.72
N HIS A 443 5.14 0.68 31.58
CA HIS A 443 4.71 0.95 32.95
C HIS A 443 3.42 1.77 33.01
N ILE A 444 3.26 2.78 32.14
CA ILE A 444 2.01 3.56 32.05
C ILE A 444 0.84 2.64 31.69
N ALA A 445 1.00 1.84 30.63
CA ALA A 445 -0.05 0.93 30.18
C ALA A 445 -0.41 -0.11 31.25
N THR A 446 0.59 -0.79 31.81
CA THR A 446 0.36 -1.87 32.79
C THR A 446 -0.19 -1.38 34.13
N SER A 447 0.11 -0.14 34.53
CA SER A 447 -0.44 0.46 35.76
C SER A 447 -1.95 0.68 35.68
N LYS A 448 -2.52 0.87 34.47
CA LYS A 448 -3.95 1.10 34.27
C LYS A 448 -4.70 -0.14 33.80
N LEU A 449 -4.07 -0.98 32.98
CA LEU A 449 -4.71 -2.10 32.29
C LEU A 449 -4.34 -3.47 32.90
N GLY A 450 -3.38 -3.51 33.82
CA GLY A 450 -2.82 -4.76 34.35
C GLY A 450 -1.66 -5.27 33.48
N PRO A 451 -1.11 -6.44 33.82
CA PRO A 451 0.05 -7.01 33.10
C PRO A 451 -0.25 -7.22 31.60
N MET A 452 0.57 -6.65 30.75
CA MET A 452 0.48 -6.78 29.28
C MET A 452 1.68 -7.55 28.74
N ARG A 453 1.47 -8.30 27.64
CA ARG A 453 2.55 -8.93 26.89
C ARG A 453 3.19 -7.91 25.97
N ARG A 454 4.50 -7.65 26.15
CA ARG A 454 5.29 -6.83 25.27
C ARG A 454 5.97 -7.70 24.21
N HIS A 455 5.86 -7.33 22.95
CA HIS A 455 6.58 -7.98 21.84
C HIS A 455 6.73 -7.03 20.65
N GLY A 456 7.52 -7.45 19.64
CA GLY A 456 7.63 -6.83 18.33
C GLY A 456 7.18 -7.78 17.23
N LEU A 457 7.27 -7.35 16.00
CA LEU A 457 7.03 -8.17 14.82
C LEU A 457 8.20 -8.09 13.84
N ILE A 458 8.42 -9.18 13.11
CA ILE A 458 9.38 -9.20 12.00
C ILE A 458 8.97 -8.12 10.99
N GLY A 459 9.95 -7.32 10.57
CA GLY A 459 9.73 -6.23 9.62
C GLY A 459 9.54 -4.85 10.25
N GLU A 460 9.39 -4.75 11.56
CA GLU A 460 9.20 -3.48 12.29
C GLU A 460 10.22 -3.35 13.43
N ALA A 461 11.43 -2.92 13.11
CA ALA A 461 12.54 -2.85 14.06
C ALA A 461 12.25 -1.95 15.28
N ASN A 462 11.42 -0.91 15.12
CA ASN A 462 11.11 0.08 16.15
C ASN A 462 9.66 -0.04 16.65
N LEU A 463 9.02 -1.19 16.46
CA LEU A 463 7.68 -1.46 16.96
C LEU A 463 7.74 -2.01 18.37
N MET A 464 6.89 -1.46 19.24
CA MET A 464 6.48 -2.08 20.50
C MET A 464 4.98 -2.35 20.45
N LEU A 465 4.60 -3.61 20.62
CA LEU A 465 3.21 -4.01 20.88
C LEU A 465 3.06 -4.37 22.35
N LEU A 466 2.01 -3.84 22.99
CA LEU A 466 1.55 -4.19 24.31
C LEU A 466 0.16 -4.78 24.18
N GLU A 467 -0.02 -6.03 24.55
CA GLU A 467 -1.26 -6.76 24.37
C GLU A 467 -1.73 -7.43 25.66
N ILE A 468 -3.01 -7.31 25.90
CA ILE A 468 -3.79 -8.07 26.89
C ILE A 468 -5.09 -8.49 26.19
N ASP A 469 -5.84 -9.42 26.78
CA ASP A 469 -7.07 -9.91 26.17
C ASP A 469 -8.00 -8.74 25.74
N GLY A 470 -8.30 -8.71 24.47
CA GLY A 470 -9.16 -7.70 23.84
C GLY A 470 -8.60 -6.28 23.70
N ILE A 471 -7.33 -6.00 24.08
CA ILE A 471 -6.71 -4.67 23.94
C ILE A 471 -5.30 -4.81 23.39
N SER A 472 -4.97 -3.99 22.38
CA SER A 472 -3.63 -3.87 21.81
C SER A 472 -3.23 -2.40 21.65
N ILE A 473 -2.04 -2.05 22.16
CA ILE A 473 -1.41 -0.74 21.98
C ILE A 473 -0.13 -0.94 21.17
N GLY A 474 -0.04 -0.25 20.02
CA GLY A 474 1.14 -0.29 19.14
C GLY A 474 1.83 1.07 19.09
N ILE A 475 3.14 1.12 19.24
CA ILE A 475 3.95 2.32 19.04
C ILE A 475 5.06 2.01 18.07
N ARG A 476 5.16 2.80 16.97
CA ARG A 476 6.20 2.63 15.95
C ARG A 476 6.62 3.94 15.30
N ASN A 477 7.86 4.03 14.89
CA ASN A 477 8.30 5.12 14.03
C ASN A 477 7.76 4.95 12.60
N SER A 478 7.51 6.07 11.92
CA SER A 478 7.29 6.05 10.47
C SER A 478 8.61 5.69 9.75
N GLY A 479 8.53 4.85 8.72
CA GLY A 479 9.68 4.51 7.88
C GLY A 479 10.22 5.71 7.08
N THR A 480 9.35 6.67 6.72
CA THR A 480 9.67 7.75 5.77
C THR A 480 9.64 9.15 6.35
N GLN A 481 8.92 9.40 7.43
CA GLN A 481 8.67 10.74 7.97
C GLN A 481 9.14 10.85 9.41
N ALA A 482 9.46 12.07 9.85
CA ALA A 482 9.78 12.40 11.24
C ALA A 482 8.50 12.35 12.11
N LYS A 483 7.93 11.15 12.28
CA LYS A 483 6.74 10.93 13.10
C LYS A 483 6.77 9.58 13.78
N THR A 484 6.14 9.50 14.96
CA THR A 484 5.89 8.27 15.71
C THR A 484 4.38 8.05 15.81
N ASN A 485 3.91 6.88 15.42
CA ASN A 485 2.50 6.50 15.45
C ASN A 485 2.20 5.72 16.72
N VAL A 486 1.08 6.07 17.38
CA VAL A 486 0.50 5.34 18.49
C VAL A 486 -0.87 4.85 18.05
N SER A 487 -1.10 3.55 18.13
CA SER A 487 -2.37 2.91 17.80
C SER A 487 -2.98 2.22 19.01
N LEU A 488 -4.28 2.37 19.19
CA LEU A 488 -5.08 1.65 20.19
C LEU A 488 -6.15 0.86 19.45
N ARG A 489 -6.24 -0.43 19.75
CA ARG A 489 -7.28 -1.32 19.23
C ARG A 489 -7.93 -2.05 20.39
N ILE A 490 -9.27 -2.08 20.41
CA ILE A 490 -10.05 -2.70 21.51
C ILE A 490 -11.15 -3.57 20.87
N SER A 491 -11.22 -4.82 21.26
CA SER A 491 -12.27 -5.76 20.85
C SER A 491 -13.65 -5.33 21.38
N PRO A 492 -14.75 -5.68 20.70
CA PRO A 492 -16.10 -5.42 21.18
C PRO A 492 -16.33 -5.96 22.60
N GLY A 493 -17.10 -5.23 23.40
CA GLY A 493 -17.45 -5.65 24.77
C GLY A 493 -16.44 -5.28 25.86
N PHE A 494 -15.25 -4.81 25.50
CA PHE A 494 -14.26 -4.32 26.48
C PHE A 494 -14.48 -2.84 26.81
N LYS A 495 -14.13 -2.43 28.04
CA LYS A 495 -14.21 -1.01 28.45
C LYS A 495 -13.10 -0.21 27.77
N HIS A 496 -13.46 0.95 27.24
CA HIS A 496 -12.56 1.82 26.49
C HIS A 496 -11.85 2.86 27.36
N SER A 497 -12.47 3.31 28.48
CA SER A 497 -12.02 4.47 29.26
C SER A 497 -10.57 4.38 29.72
N ASP A 498 -10.21 3.29 30.38
CA ASP A 498 -8.89 3.11 30.99
C ASP A 498 -7.79 2.96 29.93
N ALA A 499 -8.12 2.32 28.79
CA ALA A 499 -7.21 2.16 27.66
C ALA A 499 -6.98 3.50 26.93
N ILE A 500 -8.04 4.30 26.73
CA ILE A 500 -7.94 5.64 26.15
C ILE A 500 -7.08 6.53 27.04
N GLU A 501 -7.34 6.53 28.36
CA GLU A 501 -6.58 7.33 29.32
C GLU A 501 -5.10 6.92 29.38
N ALA A 502 -4.81 5.61 29.31
CA ALA A 502 -3.44 5.10 29.22
C ALA A 502 -2.73 5.62 27.95
N VAL A 503 -3.41 5.55 26.81
CA VAL A 503 -2.84 6.00 25.51
C VAL A 503 -2.67 7.52 25.48
N GLU A 504 -3.57 8.31 26.05
CA GLU A 504 -3.41 9.76 26.16
C GLU A 504 -2.17 10.13 26.99
N GLN A 505 -1.94 9.43 28.11
CA GLN A 505 -0.75 9.62 28.94
C GLN A 505 0.53 9.17 28.20
N ILE A 506 0.49 8.07 27.44
CA ILE A 506 1.58 7.61 26.58
C ILE A 506 1.91 8.67 25.53
N ILE A 507 0.91 9.19 24.83
CA ILE A 507 1.10 10.23 23.80
C ILE A 507 1.72 11.48 24.40
N ALA A 508 1.29 11.93 25.59
CA ALA A 508 1.88 13.07 26.28
C ALA A 508 3.37 12.82 26.59
N THR A 509 3.69 11.67 27.20
CA THR A 509 5.07 11.27 27.51
C THR A 509 5.97 11.20 26.28
N LEU A 510 5.45 10.63 25.17
CA LEU A 510 6.19 10.53 23.92
C LEU A 510 6.42 11.92 23.28
N ARG A 511 5.44 12.82 23.33
CA ARG A 511 5.60 14.21 22.85
C ARG A 511 6.69 14.94 23.61
N ASP A 512 6.66 14.88 24.94
CA ASP A 512 7.64 15.56 25.80
C ASP A 512 9.07 15.04 25.59
N THR A 513 9.23 13.79 25.10
CA THR A 513 10.54 13.15 24.97
C THR A 513 11.05 13.15 23.53
N LEU A 514 10.17 12.99 22.54
CA LEU A 514 10.55 12.78 21.14
C LEU A 514 10.54 14.05 20.30
N VAL A 515 9.83 15.09 20.72
CA VAL A 515 9.76 16.37 19.99
C VAL A 515 10.69 17.37 20.69
N ASP A 516 11.51 18.09 19.89
CA ASP A 516 12.43 19.13 20.39
C ASP A 516 11.68 20.43 20.75
#